data_02e61331ddb05a1e34a855514b345142
#
_entry.id   02e61331ddb05a1e34a855514b345142
#
_cell.length_a   1.000
_cell.length_b   1.000
_cell.length_c   1.000
_cell.angle_alpha   90.00
_cell.angle_beta   90.00
_cell.angle_gamma   90.00
#
_symmetry.space_group_name_H-M   'P 1'
#
loop_
_entity.id
_entity.type
_entity.pdbx_description
1 polymer ?
#
loop_
_entity_poly.entity_id
_entity_poly.type
_entity_poly.pdbx_seq_one_letter_code
_entity_poly.pdbx_strand_id
1 'polypeptide(L)'
;MSQPQMRKPVECGVPDHMQYLHPTLRKNYGNWKYHDRPRPGVLHHVSQSGDQVWSVRAGTQRQMDVYTIRKLCDIADKFAEGHVRFTIRSNIEFMVADEKKVAPLIAELEKNGFPVGGTGNSVSMIAHTQGWLHCDSPGTDASGVVKSLMDELYEEFIHE
;
A
#
# COMPACT_ATOMS: atom_id res chain seq x y z
N MET A 1 9.32 36.90 7.03
CA MET A 1 9.37 35.47 7.40
C MET A 1 10.47 34.84 6.55
N SER A 2 11.58 34.43 7.15
CA SER A 2 12.65 33.70 6.43
C SER A 2 12.12 32.35 5.99
N GLN A 3 12.27 31.99 4.71
CA GLN A 3 11.98 30.64 4.25
C GLN A 3 12.80 29.65 5.06
N PRO A 4 12.26 28.52 5.50
CA PRO A 4 13.02 27.50 6.18
C PRO A 4 14.15 27.04 5.24
N GLN A 5 15.37 27.16 5.70
CA GLN A 5 16.53 26.73 4.94
C GLN A 5 16.45 25.23 4.71
N MET A 6 16.27 24.81 3.46
CA MET A 6 16.24 23.38 3.10
C MET A 6 17.61 22.77 3.40
N ARG A 7 17.67 21.87 4.38
CA ARG A 7 18.90 21.13 4.69
C ARG A 7 19.22 20.18 3.54
N LYS A 8 20.51 20.01 3.27
CA LYS A 8 20.95 19.00 2.29
C LYS A 8 20.60 17.60 2.81
N PRO A 9 20.23 16.64 1.95
CA PRO A 9 19.91 15.27 2.39
C PRO A 9 21.01 14.62 3.22
N VAL A 10 22.27 14.89 2.92
CA VAL A 10 23.42 14.41 3.68
C VAL A 10 23.50 14.97 5.11
N GLU A 11 22.92 16.14 5.35
CA GLU A 11 22.88 16.81 6.66
C GLU A 11 21.66 16.37 7.48
N CYS A 12 20.60 15.89 6.82
CA CYS A 12 19.37 15.48 7.48
C CYS A 12 19.39 14.01 7.93
N GLY A 13 20.26 13.19 7.34
CA GLY A 13 20.22 11.75 7.53
C GLY A 13 18.93 11.12 6.96
N VAL A 14 18.59 9.94 7.46
CA VAL A 14 17.31 9.28 7.12
C VAL A 14 16.16 10.06 7.74
N PRO A 15 15.10 10.41 6.96
CA PRO A 15 13.94 11.11 7.52
C PRO A 15 13.34 10.35 8.69
N ASP A 16 12.92 11.08 9.72
CA ASP A 16 12.20 10.50 10.85
C ASP A 16 10.82 10.00 10.36
N HIS A 17 10.72 8.68 10.20
CA HIS A 17 9.50 8.03 9.72
C HIS A 17 8.41 7.93 10.80
N MET A 18 8.77 8.13 12.08
CA MET A 18 7.83 7.98 13.19
C MET A 18 6.63 8.93 13.08
N GLN A 19 6.85 10.13 12.53
CA GLN A 19 5.79 11.12 12.34
C GLN A 19 4.69 10.68 11.35
N TYR A 20 5.01 9.76 10.43
CA TYR A 20 4.09 9.27 9.40
C TYR A 20 3.41 7.95 9.78
N LEU A 21 3.77 7.36 10.91
CA LEU A 21 3.18 6.10 11.34
C LEU A 21 1.76 6.32 11.87
N HIS A 22 0.88 5.37 11.54
CA HIS A 22 -0.43 5.26 12.17
C HIS A 22 -0.27 5.28 13.71
N PRO A 23 -1.15 5.96 14.48
CA PRO A 23 -0.99 6.13 15.93
C PRO A 23 -0.77 4.82 16.68
N THR A 24 -1.51 3.76 16.35
CA THR A 24 -1.35 2.43 16.97
C THR A 24 0.02 1.83 16.69
N LEU A 25 0.57 2.01 15.47
CA LEU A 25 1.91 1.54 15.13
C LEU A 25 2.99 2.31 15.88
N ARG A 26 2.84 3.62 15.98
CA ARG A 26 3.76 4.48 16.73
C ARG A 26 3.82 4.10 18.20
N LYS A 27 2.65 3.90 18.83
CA LYS A 27 2.53 3.51 20.24
C LYS A 27 3.20 2.17 20.51
N ASN A 28 3.09 1.21 19.60
CA ASN A 28 3.55 -0.17 19.78
C ASN A 28 4.81 -0.52 18.94
N TYR A 29 5.60 0.48 18.58
CA TYR A 29 6.77 0.30 17.72
C TYR A 29 7.73 -0.76 18.27
N GLY A 30 7.92 -1.85 17.50
CA GLY A 30 8.78 -2.98 17.88
C GLY A 30 8.19 -3.95 18.92
N ASN A 31 6.97 -3.69 19.45
CA ASN A 31 6.38 -4.48 20.55
C ASN A 31 5.18 -5.31 20.06
N TRP A 32 5.40 -6.13 19.03
CA TRP A 32 4.37 -6.99 18.46
C TRP A 32 4.42 -8.38 19.07
N LYS A 33 3.24 -8.94 19.37
CA LYS A 33 3.07 -10.28 19.95
C LYS A 33 2.94 -11.34 18.86
N TYR A 34 2.08 -11.10 17.88
CA TYR A 34 1.89 -11.96 16.72
C TYR A 34 1.25 -11.22 15.54
N HIS A 35 1.34 -11.85 14.37
CA HIS A 35 0.70 -11.43 13.14
C HIS A 35 0.02 -12.64 12.51
N ASP A 36 -1.19 -12.45 12.01
CA ASP A 36 -1.91 -13.48 11.26
C ASP A 36 -2.52 -12.91 9.97
N ARG A 37 -3.11 -13.78 9.16
CA ARG A 37 -3.73 -13.45 7.89
C ARG A 37 -5.13 -14.04 7.84
N PRO A 38 -6.15 -13.29 8.33
CA PRO A 38 -7.53 -13.79 8.39
C PRO A 38 -8.15 -14.05 7.01
N ARG A 39 -7.67 -13.38 5.97
CA ARG A 39 -8.10 -13.57 4.57
C ARG A 39 -7.09 -12.95 3.61
N PRO A 40 -7.15 -13.29 2.29
CA PRO A 40 -6.31 -12.64 1.28
C PRO A 40 -6.41 -11.12 1.34
N GLY A 41 -5.27 -10.44 1.25
CA GLY A 41 -5.18 -8.98 1.32
C GLY A 41 -5.33 -8.37 2.71
N VAL A 42 -5.63 -9.14 3.75
CA VAL A 42 -5.80 -8.64 5.11
C VAL A 42 -4.81 -9.28 6.06
N LEU A 43 -4.03 -8.44 6.74
CA LEU A 43 -3.15 -8.84 7.83
C LEU A 43 -3.71 -8.28 9.14
N HIS A 44 -3.61 -9.06 10.19
CA HIS A 44 -3.97 -8.67 11.54
C HIS A 44 -2.74 -8.71 12.43
N HIS A 45 -2.51 -7.64 13.15
CA HIS A 45 -1.34 -7.43 13.99
C HIS A 45 -1.79 -7.16 15.43
N VAL A 46 -1.28 -7.94 16.36
CA VAL A 46 -1.58 -7.80 17.80
C VAL A 46 -0.30 -7.43 18.54
N SER A 47 -0.36 -6.34 19.29
CA SER A 47 0.75 -5.85 20.10
C SER A 47 0.82 -6.55 21.47
N GLN A 48 1.94 -6.38 22.16
CA GLN A 48 2.10 -6.86 23.54
C GLN A 48 1.17 -6.12 24.51
N SER A 49 0.79 -4.89 24.21
CA SER A 49 -0.18 -4.10 24.99
C SER A 49 -1.63 -4.55 24.81
N GLY A 50 -1.91 -5.42 23.84
CA GLY A 50 -3.26 -5.84 23.45
C GLY A 50 -3.92 -4.94 22.39
N ASP A 51 -3.27 -3.86 21.96
CA ASP A 51 -3.75 -3.06 20.82
C ASP A 51 -3.68 -3.89 19.55
N GLN A 52 -4.63 -3.65 18.65
CA GLN A 52 -4.76 -4.37 17.39
C GLN A 52 -4.79 -3.40 16.21
N VAL A 53 -4.28 -3.83 15.08
CA VAL A 53 -4.38 -3.10 13.82
C VAL A 53 -4.50 -4.09 12.66
N TRP A 54 -5.38 -3.78 11.72
CA TRP A 54 -5.56 -4.53 10.48
C TRP A 54 -4.91 -3.77 9.34
N SER A 55 -4.12 -4.46 8.53
CA SER A 55 -3.61 -3.94 7.27
C SER A 55 -4.43 -4.51 6.13
N VAL A 56 -5.05 -3.64 5.32
CA VAL A 56 -5.79 -4.03 4.12
C VAL A 56 -4.98 -3.59 2.91
N ARG A 57 -4.57 -4.54 2.07
CA ARG A 57 -3.81 -4.30 0.84
C ARG A 57 -4.68 -4.33 -0.38
N ALA A 58 -4.49 -3.34 -1.25
CA ALA A 58 -5.13 -3.26 -2.54
C ALA A 58 -4.11 -3.09 -3.66
N GLY A 59 -4.39 -3.68 -4.81
CA GLY A 59 -3.60 -3.49 -6.02
C GLY A 59 -3.77 -2.10 -6.57
N THR A 60 -2.66 -1.49 -6.99
CA THR A 60 -2.67 -0.18 -7.65
C THR A 60 -1.69 -0.17 -8.82
N GLN A 61 -1.92 0.75 -9.75
CA GLN A 61 -0.95 1.00 -10.81
C GLN A 61 0.27 1.72 -10.26
N ARG A 62 1.43 1.50 -10.87
CA ARG A 62 2.64 2.27 -10.57
C ARG A 62 2.56 3.72 -11.05
N GLN A 63 1.79 3.96 -12.10
CA GLN A 63 1.53 5.27 -12.67
C GLN A 63 0.06 5.62 -12.45
N MET A 64 -0.19 6.65 -11.68
CA MET A 64 -1.53 7.11 -11.30
C MET A 64 -1.67 8.59 -11.59
N ASP A 65 -2.87 9.02 -11.92
CA ASP A 65 -3.21 10.42 -11.98
C ASP A 65 -3.55 10.98 -10.58
N VAL A 66 -3.59 12.30 -10.49
CA VAL A 66 -3.89 13.00 -9.22
C VAL A 66 -5.31 12.71 -8.74
N TYR A 67 -6.25 12.45 -9.64
CA TYR A 67 -7.63 12.12 -9.27
C TYR A 67 -7.70 10.76 -8.55
N THR A 68 -7.00 9.76 -9.08
CA THR A 68 -6.89 8.43 -8.44
C THR A 68 -6.21 8.52 -7.07
N ILE A 69 -5.13 9.31 -6.96
CA ILE A 69 -4.45 9.52 -5.67
C ILE A 69 -5.38 10.18 -4.65
N ARG A 70 -6.14 11.22 -5.05
CA ARG A 70 -7.11 11.87 -4.16
C ARG A 70 -8.19 10.90 -3.68
N LYS A 71 -8.72 10.07 -4.58
CA LYS A 71 -9.70 9.04 -4.23
C LYS A 71 -9.15 8.07 -3.17
N LEU A 72 -7.89 7.64 -3.29
CA LEU A 72 -7.23 6.79 -2.29
C LEU A 72 -7.06 7.55 -0.96
N CYS A 73 -6.74 8.84 -0.99
CA CYS A 73 -6.69 9.68 0.21
C CYS A 73 -8.06 9.79 0.89
N ASP A 74 -9.13 10.04 0.13
CA ASP A 74 -10.50 10.12 0.67
C ASP A 74 -10.93 8.80 1.35
N ILE A 75 -10.55 7.65 0.76
CA ILE A 75 -10.77 6.34 1.36
C ILE A 75 -9.96 6.19 2.66
N ALA A 76 -8.70 6.63 2.67
CA ALA A 76 -7.85 6.59 3.85
C ALA A 76 -8.40 7.45 4.99
N ASP A 77 -8.86 8.67 4.69
CA ASP A 77 -9.46 9.57 5.67
C ASP A 77 -10.71 8.95 6.30
N LYS A 78 -11.52 8.29 5.48
CA LYS A 78 -12.77 7.67 5.92
C LYS A 78 -12.56 6.43 6.80
N PHE A 79 -11.58 5.59 6.51
CA PHE A 79 -11.44 4.26 7.12
C PHE A 79 -10.13 4.04 7.89
N ALA A 80 -9.04 4.69 7.50
CA ALA A 80 -7.68 4.42 7.96
C ALA A 80 -7.00 5.62 8.64
N GLU A 81 -7.80 6.53 9.20
CA GLU A 81 -7.32 7.72 9.93
C GLU A 81 -6.32 8.57 9.15
N GLY A 82 -6.49 8.64 7.80
CA GLY A 82 -5.62 9.38 6.91
C GLY A 82 -4.26 8.73 6.65
N HIS A 83 -4.06 7.47 7.04
CA HIS A 83 -2.76 6.79 6.90
C HIS A 83 -2.78 5.74 5.80
N VAL A 84 -1.80 5.84 4.90
CA VAL A 84 -1.54 4.84 3.86
C VAL A 84 -0.06 4.49 3.80
N ARG A 85 0.24 3.30 3.29
CA ARG A 85 1.60 2.87 3.02
C ARG A 85 1.70 2.29 1.61
N PHE A 86 2.69 2.73 0.85
CA PHE A 86 3.07 2.08 -0.40
C PHE A 86 3.97 0.89 -0.09
N THR A 87 3.60 -0.28 -0.59
CA THR A 87 4.39 -1.49 -0.38
C THR A 87 5.47 -1.62 -1.46
N ILE A 88 6.51 -2.41 -1.19
CA ILE A 88 7.57 -2.70 -2.18
C ILE A 88 7.03 -3.40 -3.43
N ARG A 89 5.85 -4.04 -3.33
CA ARG A 89 5.16 -4.71 -4.44
C ARG A 89 4.18 -3.79 -5.18
N SER A 90 4.35 -2.48 -5.06
CA SER A 90 3.50 -1.45 -5.70
C SER A 90 2.02 -1.52 -5.31
N ASN A 91 1.70 -2.14 -4.19
CA ASN A 91 0.35 -2.12 -3.63
C ASN A 91 0.22 -0.93 -2.66
N ILE A 92 -1.01 -0.49 -2.43
CA ILE A 92 -1.32 0.42 -1.34
C ILE A 92 -1.87 -0.37 -0.15
N GLU A 93 -1.51 0.05 1.06
CA GLU A 93 -1.93 -0.59 2.29
C GLU A 93 -2.56 0.45 3.22
N PHE A 94 -3.74 0.11 3.71
CA PHE A 94 -4.52 0.91 4.66
C PHE A 94 -4.42 0.26 6.04
N MET A 95 -4.19 1.06 7.07
CA MET A 95 -4.07 0.57 8.44
C MET A 95 -5.30 1.00 9.22
N VAL A 96 -5.98 0.04 9.83
CA VAL A 96 -7.28 0.23 10.49
C VAL A 96 -7.21 -0.31 11.91
N ALA A 97 -7.48 0.52 12.91
CA ALA A 97 -7.50 0.10 14.31
C ALA A 97 -8.84 -0.52 14.76
N ASP A 98 -9.92 -0.24 14.04
CA ASP A 98 -11.26 -0.78 14.32
C ASP A 98 -11.62 -1.87 13.30
N GLU A 99 -11.71 -3.13 13.76
CA GLU A 99 -12.08 -4.28 12.92
C GLU A 99 -13.37 -4.06 12.13
N LYS A 100 -14.35 -3.34 12.70
CA LYS A 100 -15.64 -3.07 12.05
C LYS A 100 -15.51 -2.25 10.77
N LYS A 101 -14.41 -1.53 10.60
CA LYS A 101 -14.11 -0.75 9.40
C LYS A 101 -13.47 -1.57 8.28
N VAL A 102 -12.97 -2.79 8.57
CA VAL A 102 -12.25 -3.61 7.58
C VAL A 102 -13.15 -4.01 6.42
N ALA A 103 -14.29 -4.61 6.68
CA ALA A 103 -15.20 -5.05 5.62
C ALA A 103 -15.76 -3.87 4.80
N PRO A 104 -16.21 -2.75 5.39
CA PRO A 104 -16.60 -1.57 4.63
C PRO A 104 -15.46 -0.95 3.79
N LEU A 105 -14.23 -0.96 4.29
CA LEU A 105 -13.05 -0.51 3.53
C LEU A 105 -12.82 -1.37 2.29
N ILE A 106 -12.87 -2.70 2.45
CA ILE A 106 -12.70 -3.63 1.33
C ILE A 106 -13.76 -3.36 0.26
N ALA A 107 -15.03 -3.28 0.66
CA ALA A 107 -16.13 -2.99 -0.27
C ALA A 107 -15.95 -1.64 -1.01
N GLU A 108 -15.46 -0.61 -0.32
CA GLU A 108 -15.20 0.70 -0.94
C GLU A 108 -14.02 0.63 -1.93
N LEU A 109 -12.95 -0.11 -1.61
CA LEU A 109 -11.81 -0.32 -2.50
C LEU A 109 -12.23 -1.06 -3.77
N GLU A 110 -12.90 -2.20 -3.64
CA GLU A 110 -13.37 -3.01 -4.76
C GLU A 110 -14.36 -2.24 -5.66
N LYS A 111 -15.31 -1.51 -5.08
CA LYS A 111 -16.23 -0.63 -5.80
C LYS A 111 -15.50 0.42 -6.64
N ASN A 112 -14.34 0.88 -6.21
CA ASN A 112 -13.53 1.86 -6.92
C ASN A 112 -12.47 1.24 -7.85
N GLY A 113 -12.49 -0.09 -8.05
CA GLY A 113 -11.60 -0.80 -8.96
C GLY A 113 -10.20 -1.10 -8.38
N PHE A 114 -10.07 -1.09 -7.05
CA PHE A 114 -8.84 -1.46 -6.35
C PHE A 114 -9.02 -2.87 -5.76
N PRO A 115 -8.55 -3.94 -6.43
CA PRO A 115 -8.72 -5.30 -5.94
C PRO A 115 -7.95 -5.50 -4.63
N VAL A 116 -8.59 -6.14 -3.65
CA VAL A 116 -7.98 -6.45 -2.36
C VAL A 116 -7.33 -7.82 -2.40
N GLY A 117 -6.02 -7.87 -2.17
CA GLY A 117 -5.20 -9.08 -2.25
C GLY A 117 -3.72 -8.77 -2.08
N GLY A 118 -2.86 -9.58 -2.68
CA GLY A 118 -1.41 -9.33 -2.73
C GLY A 118 -0.69 -9.52 -1.41
N THR A 119 -1.16 -10.44 -0.57
CA THR A 119 -0.44 -10.90 0.62
C THR A 119 0.14 -12.30 0.41
N GLY A 120 1.12 -12.68 1.25
CA GLY A 120 1.71 -14.02 1.22
C GLY A 120 2.39 -14.35 -0.10
N ASN A 121 2.00 -15.47 -0.70
CA ASN A 121 2.59 -16.04 -1.91
C ASN A 121 1.90 -15.57 -3.20
N SER A 122 0.87 -14.74 -3.11
CA SER A 122 0.14 -14.25 -4.28
C SER A 122 1.03 -13.37 -5.18
N VAL A 123 0.79 -13.42 -6.49
CA VAL A 123 1.47 -12.59 -7.47
C VAL A 123 0.81 -11.21 -7.50
N SER A 124 1.48 -10.20 -6.96
CA SER A 124 0.93 -8.83 -6.86
C SER A 124 1.73 -7.79 -7.64
N MET A 125 2.87 -8.16 -8.19
CA MET A 125 3.69 -7.24 -8.98
C MET A 125 4.71 -8.01 -9.81
N ILE A 126 4.92 -7.53 -11.04
CA ILE A 126 6.04 -7.91 -11.89
C ILE A 126 6.85 -6.65 -12.17
N ALA A 127 8.10 -6.62 -11.69
CA ALA A 127 8.97 -5.46 -11.91
C ALA A 127 9.43 -5.38 -13.38
N HIS A 128 9.30 -4.21 -13.98
CA HIS A 128 9.68 -3.97 -15.36
C HIS A 128 10.10 -2.53 -15.60
N THR A 129 10.75 -2.27 -16.73
CA THR A 129 11.04 -0.92 -17.23
C THR A 129 9.77 -0.26 -17.75
N GLN A 130 9.84 1.03 -18.10
CA GLN A 130 8.70 1.74 -18.74
C GLN A 130 8.44 1.25 -20.17
N GLY A 131 9.41 0.57 -20.79
CA GLY A 131 9.25 0.06 -22.15
C GLY A 131 8.90 1.17 -23.14
N TRP A 132 7.98 0.91 -24.05
CA TRP A 132 7.58 1.88 -25.08
C TRP A 132 6.81 3.09 -24.55
N LEU A 133 6.42 3.13 -23.29
CA LEU A 133 5.72 4.30 -22.74
C LEU A 133 6.59 5.57 -22.80
N HIS A 134 7.81 5.51 -22.26
CA HIS A 134 8.75 6.64 -22.30
C HIS A 134 10.20 6.26 -21.92
N CYS A 135 10.60 5.02 -22.14
CA CYS A 135 12.02 4.66 -22.00
C CYS A 135 12.79 5.23 -23.19
N ASP A 136 13.98 5.77 -22.95
CA ASP A 136 14.84 6.35 -23.99
C ASP A 136 15.45 5.30 -24.93
N SER A 137 15.56 4.05 -24.48
CA SER A 137 16.12 2.93 -25.28
C SER A 137 15.29 1.64 -25.10
N PRO A 138 14.00 1.64 -25.51
CA PRO A 138 13.14 0.48 -25.31
C PRO A 138 13.45 -0.61 -26.34
N GLY A 139 13.88 -1.79 -25.89
CA GLY A 139 14.06 -2.95 -26.73
C GLY A 139 12.77 -3.72 -27.03
N THR A 140 11.73 -3.52 -26.21
CA THR A 140 10.44 -4.21 -26.29
C THR A 140 9.35 -3.46 -25.54
N ASP A 141 8.08 -3.81 -25.80
CA ASP A 141 6.93 -3.36 -25.00
C ASP A 141 6.84 -4.11 -23.67
N ALA A 142 7.71 -3.75 -22.73
CA ALA A 142 7.74 -4.38 -21.40
C ALA A 142 6.42 -4.19 -20.64
N SER A 143 5.78 -3.03 -20.78
CA SER A 143 4.52 -2.73 -20.08
C SER A 143 3.35 -3.56 -20.61
N GLY A 144 3.25 -3.75 -21.93
CA GLY A 144 2.21 -4.58 -22.55
C GLY A 144 2.35 -6.05 -22.16
N VAL A 145 3.57 -6.59 -22.17
CA VAL A 145 3.84 -7.96 -21.72
C VAL A 145 3.45 -8.15 -20.25
N VAL A 146 3.87 -7.25 -19.37
CA VAL A 146 3.53 -7.34 -17.93
C VAL A 146 2.04 -7.19 -17.73
N LYS A 147 1.36 -6.28 -18.43
CA LYS A 147 -0.09 -6.15 -18.33
C LYS A 147 -0.78 -7.46 -18.70
N SER A 148 -0.44 -8.07 -19.82
CA SER A 148 -1.03 -9.33 -20.27
C SER A 148 -0.81 -10.45 -19.25
N LEU A 149 0.37 -10.56 -18.66
CA LEU A 149 0.67 -11.54 -17.63
C LEU A 149 -0.13 -11.26 -16.35
N MET A 150 -0.23 -10.01 -15.91
CA MET A 150 -1.00 -9.67 -14.70
C MET A 150 -2.51 -9.86 -14.91
N ASP A 151 -3.04 -9.63 -16.11
CA ASP A 151 -4.44 -9.93 -16.43
C ASP A 151 -4.70 -11.45 -16.36
N GLU A 152 -3.76 -12.28 -16.83
CA GLU A 152 -3.85 -13.75 -16.75
C GLU A 152 -3.71 -14.28 -15.33
N LEU A 153 -2.85 -13.66 -14.53
CA LEU A 153 -2.56 -14.05 -13.14
C LEU A 153 -3.44 -13.31 -12.11
N TYR A 154 -4.58 -12.76 -12.55
CA TYR A 154 -5.43 -11.96 -11.66
C TYR A 154 -5.95 -12.75 -10.45
N GLU A 155 -6.29 -14.02 -10.67
CA GLU A 155 -6.77 -14.89 -9.58
C GLU A 155 -5.68 -15.15 -8.53
N GLU A 156 -4.41 -15.32 -8.97
CA GLU A 156 -3.27 -15.47 -8.06
C GLU A 156 -2.95 -14.18 -7.31
N PHE A 157 -3.34 -13.01 -7.88
CA PHE A 157 -3.23 -11.74 -7.16
C PHE A 157 -4.20 -11.67 -5.98
N ILE A 158 -5.42 -12.14 -6.16
CA ILE A 158 -6.49 -12.08 -5.15
C ILE A 158 -6.35 -13.22 -4.14
N HIS A 159 -6.04 -14.43 -4.62
CA HIS A 159 -5.95 -15.65 -3.82
C HIS A 159 -4.49 -16.01 -3.48
N GLU A 160 -4.30 -16.68 -2.37
CA GLU A 160 -3.03 -17.24 -1.93
C GLU A 160 -2.94 -18.74 -2.21
#